data_a86aa84462fc6fb296fae782a6d8f513
#
_entry.id   a86aa84462fc6fb296fae782a6d8f513
#
_cell.length_a   1.000
_cell.length_b   1.000
_cell.length_c   1.000
_cell.angle_alpha   90.00
_cell.angle_beta   90.00
_cell.angle_gamma   90.00
#
_symmetry.space_group_name_H-M   'P 1'
#
loop_
_entity.id
_entity.type
_entity.pdbx_description
1 polymer ?
#
loop_
_entity_poly.entity_id
_entity_poly.type
_entity_poly.pdbx_seq_one_letter_code
_entity_poly.pdbx_strand_id
1 'polypeptide(L)'
;MKLWQKISLIALVFVTLAVQLTQFYILDSHFRSAIAREVNSAASAHSALAASLSNHAAYERLKANTLFLSTDQLTDMLKDTITTDISTADVIEVKKGGKTITAVSTEVLDGASYDLASVKPNDAITDGKTVIFDAGEKTYLMVVSIIKLEAMSYELRTVYDVTNVYDEHDANLNNARMWGLCCGGGISVLLLISVLGFLRPLKRAVKTIGAAAAGDYTVRMPEKGSSELKTLAHSINEMTASINEREEKLRGIAESRKRFADAMAHEM
;
A
#
# COMPACT_ATOMS: atom_id res chain seq x y z
N MET A 1 -27.42 4.33 -19.79
CA MET A 1 -25.97 4.12 -20.09
C MET A 1 -25.85 2.99 -21.11
N LYS A 2 -25.05 3.19 -22.17
CA LYS A 2 -24.78 2.14 -23.16
C LYS A 2 -23.89 1.06 -22.57
N LEU A 3 -23.98 -0.18 -23.05
CA LEU A 3 -23.25 -1.35 -22.49
C LEU A 3 -21.74 -1.09 -22.31
N TRP A 4 -21.11 -0.48 -23.30
CA TRP A 4 -19.67 -0.15 -23.25
C TRP A 4 -19.30 0.87 -22.16
N GLN A 5 -20.20 1.82 -21.84
CA GLN A 5 -19.97 2.77 -20.74
C GLN A 5 -19.96 2.06 -19.40
N LYS A 6 -20.81 1.04 -19.24
CA LYS A 6 -20.80 0.19 -18.04
C LYS A 6 -19.51 -0.61 -17.94
N ILE A 7 -19.04 -1.21 -19.04
CA ILE A 7 -17.81 -1.99 -19.08
C ILE A 7 -16.59 -1.10 -18.76
N SER A 8 -16.49 0.06 -19.38
CA SER A 8 -15.40 1.02 -19.10
C SER A 8 -15.42 1.51 -17.65
N LEU A 9 -16.60 1.78 -17.09
CA LEU A 9 -16.73 2.19 -15.69
C LEU A 9 -16.29 1.08 -14.74
N ILE A 10 -16.68 -0.16 -15.00
CA ILE A 10 -16.29 -1.31 -14.20
C ILE A 10 -14.78 -1.52 -14.26
N ALA A 11 -14.19 -1.49 -15.46
CA ALA A 11 -12.74 -1.63 -15.63
C ALA A 11 -11.97 -0.53 -14.88
N LEU A 12 -12.46 0.70 -14.95
CA LEU A 12 -11.89 1.86 -14.25
C LEU A 12 -11.93 1.70 -12.73
N VAL A 13 -13.06 1.27 -12.19
CA VAL A 13 -13.21 0.99 -10.74
C VAL A 13 -12.28 -0.14 -10.32
N PHE A 14 -12.16 -1.19 -11.13
CA PHE A 14 -11.27 -2.33 -10.82
C PHE A 14 -9.80 -1.94 -10.79
N VAL A 15 -9.34 -1.15 -11.76
CA VAL A 15 -7.94 -0.69 -11.83
C VAL A 15 -7.62 0.23 -10.66
N THR A 16 -8.49 1.21 -10.36
CA THR A 16 -8.26 2.11 -9.22
C THR A 16 -8.25 1.36 -7.90
N LEU A 17 -9.15 0.42 -7.71
CA LEU A 17 -9.21 -0.40 -6.50
C LEU A 17 -7.97 -1.30 -6.35
N ALA A 18 -7.51 -1.91 -7.42
CA ALA A 18 -6.29 -2.74 -7.43
C ALA A 18 -5.04 -1.92 -7.05
N VAL A 19 -4.89 -0.72 -7.60
CA VAL A 19 -3.78 0.19 -7.26
C VAL A 19 -3.84 0.58 -5.78
N GLN A 20 -5.00 0.95 -5.26
CA GLN A 20 -5.18 1.34 -3.85
C GLN A 20 -4.88 0.18 -2.89
N LEU A 21 -5.35 -1.02 -3.19
CA LEU A 21 -5.08 -2.21 -2.38
C LEU A 21 -3.58 -2.56 -2.36
N THR A 22 -2.91 -2.44 -3.51
CA THR A 22 -1.47 -2.71 -3.61
C THR A 22 -0.67 -1.70 -2.80
N GLN A 23 -0.99 -0.41 -2.89
CA GLN A 23 -0.35 0.64 -2.09
C GLN A 23 -0.55 0.41 -0.59
N PHE A 24 -1.77 0.11 -0.18
CA PHE A 24 -2.08 -0.18 1.22
C PHE A 24 -1.27 -1.37 1.75
N TYR A 25 -1.20 -2.47 0.98
CA TYR A 25 -0.43 -3.66 1.37
C TYR A 25 1.08 -3.37 1.49
N ILE A 26 1.65 -2.61 0.56
CA ILE A 26 3.06 -2.23 0.60
C ILE A 26 3.34 -1.36 1.83
N LEU A 27 2.52 -0.34 2.10
CA LEU A 27 2.69 0.52 3.27
C LEU A 27 2.59 -0.25 4.59
N ASP A 28 1.57 -1.11 4.74
CA ASP A 28 1.42 -1.95 5.94
C ASP A 28 2.62 -2.87 6.15
N SER A 29 3.13 -3.49 5.08
CA SER A 29 4.33 -4.33 5.13
C SER A 29 5.58 -3.54 5.54
N HIS A 30 5.77 -2.34 5.00
CA HIS A 30 6.87 -1.45 5.37
C HIS A 30 6.78 -1.02 6.84
N PHE A 31 5.61 -0.63 7.30
CA PHE A 31 5.38 -0.24 8.69
C PHE A 31 5.69 -1.38 9.65
N ARG A 32 5.15 -2.59 9.39
CA ARG A 32 5.44 -3.77 10.22
C ARG A 32 6.93 -4.09 10.26
N SER A 33 7.61 -3.93 9.15
CA SER A 33 9.07 -4.16 9.08
C SER A 33 9.85 -3.08 9.84
N ALA A 34 9.40 -1.83 9.82
CA ALA A 34 9.99 -0.74 10.57
C ALA A 34 9.83 -0.96 12.09
N ILE A 35 8.61 -1.25 12.55
CA ILE A 35 8.35 -1.58 13.97
C ILE A 35 9.16 -2.79 14.41
N ALA A 36 9.24 -3.84 13.60
CA ALA A 36 10.04 -5.03 13.95
C ALA A 36 11.53 -4.69 14.11
N ARG A 37 12.07 -3.78 13.28
CA ARG A 37 13.47 -3.31 13.44
C ARG A 37 13.66 -2.53 14.74
N GLU A 38 12.73 -1.62 15.08
CA GLU A 38 12.81 -0.87 16.33
C GLU A 38 12.71 -1.78 17.55
N VAL A 39 11.78 -2.73 17.54
CA VAL A 39 11.64 -3.73 18.61
C VAL A 39 12.93 -4.55 18.78
N ASN A 40 13.53 -5.00 17.69
CA ASN A 40 14.80 -5.77 17.76
C ASN A 40 15.97 -4.89 18.20
N SER A 41 16.03 -3.64 17.77
CA SER A 41 17.05 -2.67 18.20
C SER A 41 16.94 -2.38 19.70
N ALA A 42 15.74 -2.05 20.15
CA ALA A 42 15.45 -1.81 21.57
C ALA A 42 15.74 -3.05 22.45
N ALA A 43 15.36 -4.24 21.97
CA ALA A 43 15.64 -5.50 22.65
C ALA A 43 17.14 -5.75 22.78
N SER A 44 17.90 -5.47 21.72
CA SER A 44 19.37 -5.63 21.72
C SER A 44 20.03 -4.63 22.68
N ALA A 45 19.60 -3.36 22.66
CA ALA A 45 20.10 -2.35 23.58
C ALA A 45 19.76 -2.68 25.04
N HIS A 46 18.53 -3.14 25.29
CA HIS A 46 18.10 -3.58 26.62
C HIS A 46 18.94 -4.75 27.14
N SER A 47 19.19 -5.77 26.29
CA SER A 47 20.03 -6.92 26.68
C SER A 47 21.48 -6.52 26.92
N ALA A 48 22.02 -5.59 26.14
CA ALA A 48 23.35 -5.04 26.37
C ALA A 48 23.45 -4.31 27.72
N LEU A 49 22.43 -3.50 28.07
CA LEU A 49 22.34 -2.86 29.36
C LEU A 49 22.22 -3.86 30.50
N ALA A 50 21.37 -4.89 30.36
CA ALA A 50 21.25 -5.95 31.36
C ALA A 50 22.57 -6.70 31.61
N ALA A 51 23.32 -6.98 30.54
CA ALA A 51 24.63 -7.58 30.62
C ALA A 51 25.67 -6.63 31.28
N SER A 52 25.63 -5.32 30.94
CA SER A 52 26.50 -4.31 31.55
C SER A 52 26.26 -4.21 33.06
N LEU A 53 24.99 -4.15 33.48
CA LEU A 53 24.61 -4.14 34.89
C LEU A 53 25.12 -5.39 35.64
N SER A 54 24.96 -6.56 35.03
CA SER A 54 25.43 -7.82 35.63
C SER A 54 26.96 -7.90 35.74
N ASN A 55 27.66 -7.44 34.72
CA ASN A 55 29.14 -7.40 34.72
C ASN A 55 29.67 -6.39 35.73
N HIS A 56 29.03 -5.23 35.84
CA HIS A 56 29.42 -4.19 36.80
C HIS A 56 29.20 -4.67 38.25
N ALA A 57 28.09 -5.35 38.52
CA ALA A 57 27.84 -5.96 39.82
C ALA A 57 28.92 -6.98 40.17
N ALA A 58 29.33 -7.82 39.23
CA ALA A 58 30.42 -8.77 39.43
C ALA A 58 31.76 -8.08 39.68
N TYR A 59 32.05 -7.00 38.96
CA TYR A 59 33.28 -6.21 39.14
C TYR A 59 33.35 -5.54 40.53
N GLU A 60 32.27 -4.84 40.94
CA GLU A 60 32.23 -4.18 42.26
C GLU A 60 32.30 -5.18 43.41
N ARG A 61 31.71 -6.38 43.25
CA ARG A 61 31.88 -7.49 44.22
C ARG A 61 33.34 -7.92 44.36
N LEU A 62 34.04 -8.09 43.23
CA LEU A 62 35.47 -8.47 43.25
C LEU A 62 36.33 -7.37 43.88
N LYS A 63 36.08 -6.12 43.55
CA LYS A 63 36.77 -4.96 44.09
C LYS A 63 36.55 -4.81 45.58
N ALA A 64 35.35 -5.03 46.09
CA ALA A 64 35.02 -5.03 47.49
C ALA A 64 35.54 -6.26 48.27
N ASN A 65 36.05 -7.26 47.57
CA ASN A 65 36.50 -8.53 48.12
C ASN A 65 35.44 -9.19 49.04
N THR A 66 34.16 -9.13 48.62
CA THR A 66 33.02 -9.67 49.35
C THR A 66 32.35 -10.79 48.57
N LEU A 67 31.63 -11.67 49.27
CA LEU A 67 30.82 -12.72 48.62
C LEU A 67 29.56 -12.16 48.00
N PHE A 68 28.97 -11.10 48.60
CA PHE A 68 27.78 -10.43 48.15
C PHE A 68 27.89 -8.92 48.40
N LEU A 69 27.34 -8.14 47.47
CA LEU A 69 27.16 -6.68 47.64
C LEU A 69 26.00 -6.42 48.61
N SER A 70 26.11 -5.41 49.45
CA SER A 70 24.99 -4.93 50.24
C SER A 70 23.93 -4.28 49.35
N THR A 71 22.67 -4.14 49.83
CA THR A 71 21.60 -3.51 49.07
C THR A 71 21.95 -2.07 48.72
N ASP A 72 22.61 -1.32 49.61
CA ASP A 72 23.00 0.06 49.37
C ASP A 72 24.10 0.15 48.30
N GLN A 73 25.13 -0.72 48.36
CA GLN A 73 26.18 -0.77 47.34
C GLN A 73 25.62 -1.14 45.95
N LEU A 74 24.65 -2.07 45.90
CA LEU A 74 23.95 -2.44 44.66
C LEU A 74 23.13 -1.23 44.13
N THR A 75 22.46 -0.53 44.99
CA THR A 75 21.66 0.62 44.60
C THR A 75 22.52 1.77 44.05
N ASP A 76 23.63 2.04 44.71
CA ASP A 76 24.58 3.08 44.25
C ASP A 76 25.22 2.68 42.92
N MET A 77 25.65 1.43 42.80
CA MET A 77 26.17 0.89 41.52
C MET A 77 25.15 0.96 40.39
N LEU A 78 23.91 0.53 40.64
CA LEU A 78 22.82 0.62 39.63
C LEU A 78 22.61 2.08 39.18
N LYS A 79 22.57 3.01 40.13
CA LYS A 79 22.39 4.43 39.88
C LYS A 79 23.55 5.01 39.04
N ASP A 80 24.77 4.66 39.37
CA ASP A 80 25.96 5.13 38.67
C ASP A 80 26.01 4.56 37.23
N THR A 81 25.81 3.25 37.10
CA THR A 81 25.81 2.59 35.78
C THR A 81 24.73 3.12 34.88
N ILE A 82 23.50 3.26 35.37
CA ILE A 82 22.37 3.78 34.58
C ILE A 82 22.60 5.22 34.16
N THR A 83 23.19 6.05 35.04
CA THR A 83 23.48 7.45 34.73
C THR A 83 24.61 7.61 33.71
N THR A 84 25.55 6.66 33.69
CA THR A 84 26.70 6.69 32.77
C THR A 84 26.37 6.08 31.40
N ASP A 85 25.49 5.08 31.34
CA ASP A 85 25.19 4.26 30.15
C ASP A 85 23.93 4.70 29.37
N ILE A 86 23.45 5.94 29.59
CA ILE A 86 22.22 6.53 29.00
C ILE A 86 22.30 6.69 27.48
N SER A 87 22.97 5.87 26.73
CA SER A 87 23.21 6.20 25.33
C SER A 87 22.05 5.89 24.35
N THR A 88 21.02 5.11 24.73
CA THR A 88 20.02 4.66 23.77
C THR A 88 18.57 4.64 24.23
N ALA A 89 18.28 4.63 25.52
CA ALA A 89 16.93 4.60 26.07
C ALA A 89 16.52 5.98 26.65
N ASP A 90 15.29 6.40 26.41
CA ASP A 90 14.74 7.65 26.97
C ASP A 90 14.43 7.50 28.45
N VAL A 91 14.07 6.30 28.88
CA VAL A 91 13.81 5.97 30.28
C VAL A 91 14.45 4.63 30.62
N ILE A 92 15.08 4.58 31.77
CA ILE A 92 15.59 3.34 32.38
C ILE A 92 15.05 3.29 33.82
N GLU A 93 14.37 2.22 34.17
CA GLU A 93 13.83 2.01 35.50
C GLU A 93 14.20 0.60 36.00
N VAL A 94 14.69 0.52 37.23
CA VAL A 94 14.96 -0.75 37.91
C VAL A 94 14.06 -0.87 39.12
N LYS A 95 13.29 -1.96 39.18
CA LYS A 95 12.37 -2.27 40.29
C LYS A 95 12.77 -3.53 41.03
N LYS A 96 12.47 -3.56 42.34
CA LYS A 96 12.56 -4.74 43.18
C LYS A 96 11.27 -4.93 43.96
N GLY A 97 10.60 -6.04 43.77
CA GLY A 97 9.33 -6.31 44.43
C GLY A 97 8.26 -5.25 44.21
N GLY A 98 8.20 -4.65 43.01
CA GLY A 98 7.24 -3.60 42.66
C GLY A 98 7.66 -2.18 43.09
N LYS A 99 8.74 -2.02 43.87
CA LYS A 99 9.26 -0.69 44.24
C LYS A 99 10.39 -0.28 43.30
N THR A 100 10.35 0.94 42.81
CA THR A 100 11.43 1.55 42.03
C THR A 100 12.64 1.76 42.94
N ILE A 101 13.78 1.18 42.54
CA ILE A 101 15.08 1.32 43.22
C ILE A 101 15.80 2.53 42.65
N THR A 102 15.87 2.63 41.34
CA THR A 102 16.48 3.74 40.63
C THR A 102 15.76 3.91 39.29
N ALA A 103 15.68 5.14 38.84
CA ALA A 103 15.10 5.48 37.55
C ALA A 103 15.75 6.75 37.01
N VAL A 104 15.84 6.80 35.69
CA VAL A 104 16.26 7.99 34.95
C VAL A 104 15.12 8.35 34.00
N SER A 105 14.68 9.62 34.06
CA SER A 105 13.60 10.17 33.19
C SER A 105 12.26 9.44 33.31
N THR A 106 11.68 9.40 34.51
CA THR A 106 10.38 8.71 34.79
C THR A 106 9.14 9.46 34.32
N GLU A 107 9.24 10.69 33.89
CA GLU A 107 8.08 11.52 33.48
C GLU A 107 7.19 10.85 32.43
N VAL A 108 7.78 10.06 31.55
CA VAL A 108 7.04 9.30 30.51
C VAL A 108 6.17 8.20 31.09
N LEU A 109 6.60 7.59 32.20
CA LEU A 109 5.89 6.46 32.83
C LEU A 109 4.82 6.90 33.80
N ASP A 110 4.95 8.08 34.39
CA ASP A 110 4.04 8.59 35.43
C ASP A 110 2.65 8.96 34.90
N GLY A 111 2.52 9.24 33.63
CA GLY A 111 1.23 9.57 32.99
C GLY A 111 0.69 8.48 32.03
N ALA A 112 1.44 7.43 31.81
CA ALA A 112 1.13 6.44 30.80
C ALA A 112 0.24 5.31 31.34
N SER A 113 -0.83 5.00 30.63
CA SER A 113 -1.66 3.82 30.89
C SER A 113 -1.19 2.65 30.03
N TYR A 114 -0.53 1.68 30.64
CA TYR A 114 -0.13 0.46 29.97
C TYR A 114 -0.41 -0.78 30.85
N ASP A 115 -0.81 -1.87 30.20
CA ASP A 115 -1.08 -3.13 30.88
C ASP A 115 0.11 -4.10 30.66
N LEU A 116 0.84 -4.39 31.73
CA LEU A 116 1.93 -5.36 31.71
C LEU A 116 1.50 -6.78 31.33
N ALA A 117 0.21 -7.13 31.52
CA ALA A 117 -0.32 -8.42 31.11
C ALA A 117 -0.41 -8.54 29.57
N SER A 118 -0.53 -7.42 28.86
CA SER A 118 -0.57 -7.37 27.39
C SER A 118 0.81 -7.40 26.73
N VAL A 119 1.89 -7.36 27.52
CA VAL A 119 3.26 -7.31 27.03
C VAL A 119 3.62 -8.60 26.29
N LYS A 120 4.02 -8.51 25.05
CA LYS A 120 4.37 -9.65 24.19
C LYS A 120 5.75 -10.17 24.55
N PRO A 121 5.95 -11.52 24.59
CA PRO A 121 7.29 -12.11 24.68
C PRO A 121 8.14 -11.63 23.50
N ASN A 122 9.43 -11.40 23.75
CA ASN A 122 10.40 -11.07 22.71
C ASN A 122 11.53 -12.09 22.75
N ASP A 123 11.71 -12.85 21.65
CA ASP A 123 12.71 -13.91 21.51
C ASP A 123 14.16 -13.39 21.56
N ALA A 124 14.36 -12.08 21.32
CA ALA A 124 15.68 -11.45 21.39
C ALA A 124 16.17 -11.23 22.84
N ILE A 125 15.30 -11.40 23.85
CA ILE A 125 15.62 -11.20 25.26
C ILE A 125 15.17 -12.44 26.04
N THR A 126 16.06 -13.06 26.78
CA THR A 126 15.71 -14.15 27.71
C THR A 126 14.77 -13.61 28.78
N ASP A 127 13.56 -14.16 28.88
CA ASP A 127 12.49 -13.71 29.77
C ASP A 127 12.04 -12.24 29.55
N GLY A 128 12.31 -11.67 28.35
CA GLY A 128 11.97 -10.29 28.01
C GLY A 128 10.59 -10.17 27.36
N LYS A 129 9.94 -9.06 27.61
CA LYS A 129 8.63 -8.71 27.05
C LYS A 129 8.67 -7.29 26.50
N THR A 130 7.90 -7.04 25.45
CA THR A 130 7.78 -5.71 24.84
C THR A 130 6.33 -5.25 24.81
N VAL A 131 6.12 -3.96 25.05
CA VAL A 131 4.83 -3.28 24.91
C VAL A 131 5.01 -1.96 24.19
N ILE A 132 4.06 -1.63 23.31
CA ILE A 132 3.97 -0.32 22.70
C ILE A 132 2.79 0.40 23.37
N PHE A 133 2.99 1.63 23.77
CA PHE A 133 1.98 2.44 24.45
C PHE A 133 2.11 3.92 24.08
N ASP A 134 1.01 4.66 24.22
CA ASP A 134 0.98 6.07 23.96
C ASP A 134 1.05 6.85 25.28
N ALA A 135 1.84 7.90 25.31
CA ALA A 135 1.92 8.85 26.42
C ALA A 135 1.90 10.28 25.85
N GLY A 136 0.77 10.97 26.02
CA GLY A 136 0.53 12.27 25.42
C GLY A 136 0.43 12.19 23.90
N GLU A 137 1.28 12.96 23.20
CA GLU A 137 1.35 12.97 21.74
C GLU A 137 2.40 12.01 21.16
N LYS A 138 3.05 11.23 22.02
CA LYS A 138 4.16 10.36 21.63
C LYS A 138 3.84 8.89 21.83
N THR A 139 4.40 8.06 20.97
CA THR A 139 4.34 6.60 21.05
C THR A 139 5.67 6.04 21.51
N TYR A 140 5.63 5.19 22.52
CA TYR A 140 6.80 4.61 23.15
C TYR A 140 6.80 3.07 23.06
N LEU A 141 7.99 2.51 22.95
CA LEU A 141 8.27 1.09 23.06
C LEU A 141 8.96 0.81 24.40
N MET A 142 8.32 0.05 25.26
CA MET A 142 8.90 -0.41 26.52
C MET A 142 9.36 -1.86 26.40
N VAL A 143 10.58 -2.13 26.88
CA VAL A 143 11.14 -3.46 27.04
C VAL A 143 11.29 -3.75 28.51
N VAL A 144 10.81 -4.91 28.95
CA VAL A 144 10.82 -5.34 30.33
C VAL A 144 11.51 -6.72 30.42
N SER A 145 12.45 -6.87 31.32
CA SER A 145 13.06 -8.17 31.64
C SER A 145 13.34 -8.29 33.14
N ILE A 146 13.56 -9.52 33.58
CA ILE A 146 14.02 -9.83 34.94
C ILE A 146 15.51 -10.11 34.85
N ILE A 147 16.31 -9.28 35.51
CA ILE A 147 17.74 -9.45 35.68
C ILE A 147 18.04 -10.02 37.05
N LYS A 148 18.96 -10.93 37.12
CA LYS A 148 19.44 -11.50 38.40
C LYS A 148 20.77 -10.85 38.73
N LEU A 149 20.78 -10.04 39.78
CA LEU A 149 21.98 -9.45 40.33
C LEU A 149 22.22 -10.09 41.70
N GLU A 150 23.35 -10.78 41.85
CA GLU A 150 23.65 -11.58 43.02
C GLU A 150 22.58 -12.66 43.27
N ALA A 151 21.99 -12.69 44.46
CA ALA A 151 20.91 -13.62 44.84
C ALA A 151 19.50 -13.01 44.67
N MET A 152 19.40 -11.82 44.08
CA MET A 152 18.14 -11.07 43.99
C MET A 152 17.71 -10.86 42.54
N SER A 153 16.39 -10.86 42.33
CA SER A 153 15.78 -10.57 41.02
C SER A 153 15.32 -9.12 41.00
N TYR A 154 15.67 -8.43 39.95
CA TYR A 154 15.26 -7.05 39.65
C TYR A 154 14.54 -7.04 38.31
N GLU A 155 13.51 -6.18 38.21
CA GLU A 155 12.83 -5.92 36.95
C GLU A 155 13.49 -4.69 36.31
N LEU A 156 14.09 -4.87 35.14
CA LEU A 156 14.65 -3.82 34.34
C LEU A 156 13.62 -3.42 33.28
N ARG A 157 13.35 -2.14 33.19
CA ARG A 157 12.51 -1.50 32.18
C ARG A 157 13.32 -0.49 31.42
N THR A 158 13.22 -0.53 30.10
CA THR A 158 13.77 0.49 29.20
C THR A 158 12.68 0.98 28.26
N VAL A 159 12.62 2.28 28.03
CA VAL A 159 11.62 2.90 27.15
C VAL A 159 12.33 3.67 26.04
N TYR A 160 11.82 3.53 24.83
CA TYR A 160 12.35 4.15 23.63
C TYR A 160 11.25 4.91 22.91
N ASP A 161 11.53 6.13 22.48
CA ASP A 161 10.60 6.92 21.65
C ASP A 161 10.59 6.35 20.22
N VAL A 162 9.43 5.85 19.81
CA VAL A 162 9.20 5.31 18.46
C VAL A 162 8.20 6.15 17.67
N THR A 163 7.90 7.35 18.14
CA THR A 163 6.96 8.30 17.53
C THR A 163 7.28 8.54 16.06
N ASN A 164 8.56 8.71 15.74
CA ASN A 164 8.99 8.93 14.36
C ASN A 164 8.52 7.85 13.38
N VAL A 165 8.45 6.59 13.81
CA VAL A 165 8.00 5.46 12.94
C VAL A 165 6.51 5.57 12.65
N TYR A 166 5.72 6.01 13.63
CA TYR A 166 4.28 6.23 13.49
C TYR A 166 3.98 7.47 12.66
N ASP A 167 4.67 8.58 12.93
CA ASP A 167 4.54 9.82 12.16
C ASP A 167 4.92 9.64 10.71
N GLU A 168 6.00 8.91 10.43
CA GLU A 168 6.41 8.58 9.07
C GLU A 168 5.38 7.68 8.38
N HIS A 169 4.79 6.72 9.10
CA HIS A 169 3.72 5.89 8.57
C HIS A 169 2.49 6.71 8.20
N ASP A 170 2.05 7.61 9.07
CA ASP A 170 0.88 8.46 8.82
C ASP A 170 1.12 9.45 7.67
N ALA A 171 2.31 10.04 7.61
CA ALA A 171 2.71 10.88 6.50
C ALA A 171 2.71 10.10 5.16
N ASN A 172 3.25 8.88 5.17
CA ASN A 172 3.28 8.00 4.01
C ASN A 172 1.87 7.55 3.59
N LEU A 173 0.97 7.25 4.53
CA LEU A 173 -0.44 6.96 4.25
C LEU A 173 -1.13 8.15 3.58
N ASN A 174 -0.91 9.36 4.08
CA ASN A 174 -1.50 10.57 3.50
C ASN A 174 -0.96 10.85 2.09
N ASN A 175 0.34 10.73 1.89
CA ASN A 175 0.98 10.84 0.59
C ASN A 175 0.46 9.77 -0.38
N ALA A 176 0.34 8.51 0.05
CA ALA A 176 -0.19 7.43 -0.78
C ALA A 176 -1.64 7.67 -1.20
N ARG A 177 -2.49 8.23 -0.32
CA ARG A 177 -3.86 8.64 -0.66
C ARG A 177 -3.87 9.71 -1.76
N MET A 178 -3.03 10.73 -1.63
CA MET A 178 -2.92 11.82 -2.62
C MET A 178 -2.42 11.27 -3.98
N TRP A 179 -1.32 10.54 -3.98
CA TRP A 179 -0.78 9.94 -5.20
C TRP A 179 -1.71 8.90 -5.82
N GLY A 180 -2.39 8.10 -5.01
CA GLY A 180 -3.39 7.15 -5.46
C GLY A 180 -4.56 7.82 -6.18
N LEU A 181 -5.06 8.95 -5.68
CA LEU A 181 -6.09 9.75 -6.34
C LEU A 181 -5.58 10.36 -7.65
N CYS A 182 -4.39 10.93 -7.66
CA CYS A 182 -3.81 11.54 -8.86
C CYS A 182 -3.53 10.51 -9.96
N CYS A 183 -2.87 9.41 -9.63
CA CYS A 183 -2.55 8.34 -10.58
C CYS A 183 -3.81 7.59 -11.04
N GLY A 184 -4.70 7.24 -10.12
CA GLY A 184 -5.98 6.60 -10.44
C GLY A 184 -6.84 7.49 -11.34
N GLY A 185 -6.95 8.77 -11.04
CA GLY A 185 -7.63 9.75 -11.88
C GLY A 185 -6.99 9.89 -13.26
N GLY A 186 -5.67 9.99 -13.33
CA GLY A 186 -4.91 10.06 -14.58
C GLY A 186 -5.11 8.84 -15.48
N ILE A 187 -4.96 7.66 -14.93
CA ILE A 187 -5.19 6.38 -15.63
C ILE A 187 -6.65 6.30 -16.12
N SER A 188 -7.59 6.75 -15.29
CA SER A 188 -9.01 6.78 -15.61
C SER A 188 -9.31 7.65 -16.82
N VAL A 189 -8.73 8.83 -16.88
CA VAL A 189 -8.89 9.76 -18.02
C VAL A 189 -8.26 9.16 -19.28
N LEU A 190 -7.07 8.58 -19.19
CA LEU A 190 -6.41 7.92 -20.31
C LEU A 190 -7.22 6.74 -20.86
N LEU A 191 -7.78 5.90 -19.99
CA LEU A 191 -8.67 4.81 -20.39
C LEU A 191 -9.93 5.35 -21.08
N LEU A 192 -10.54 6.40 -20.55
CA LEU A 192 -11.72 7.02 -21.16
C LEU A 192 -11.42 7.54 -22.56
N ILE A 193 -10.31 8.24 -22.74
CA ILE A 193 -9.86 8.76 -24.06
C ILE A 193 -9.61 7.59 -25.02
N SER A 194 -8.93 6.54 -24.58
CA SER A 194 -8.64 5.35 -25.40
C SER A 194 -9.91 4.67 -25.85
N VAL A 195 -10.84 4.41 -24.93
CA VAL A 195 -12.12 3.77 -25.24
C VAL A 195 -12.95 4.61 -26.20
N LEU A 196 -13.01 5.93 -26.00
CA LEU A 196 -13.71 6.83 -26.92
C LEU A 196 -13.03 6.87 -28.30
N GLY A 197 -11.69 6.80 -28.34
CA GLY A 197 -10.90 6.73 -29.56
C GLY A 197 -11.23 5.50 -30.40
N PHE A 198 -11.38 4.34 -29.76
CA PHE A 198 -11.75 3.09 -30.44
C PHE A 198 -13.24 2.98 -30.81
N LEU A 199 -14.13 3.48 -29.96
CA LEU A 199 -15.57 3.33 -30.17
C LEU A 199 -16.16 4.25 -31.25
N ARG A 200 -15.57 5.43 -31.46
CA ARG A 200 -16.01 6.37 -32.48
C ARG A 200 -15.93 5.79 -33.90
N PRO A 201 -14.79 5.22 -34.34
CA PRO A 201 -14.68 4.55 -35.65
C PRO A 201 -15.64 3.38 -35.80
N LEU A 202 -15.74 2.52 -34.77
CA LEU A 202 -16.64 1.37 -34.81
C LEU A 202 -18.10 1.76 -34.96
N LYS A 203 -18.54 2.82 -34.27
CA LYS A 203 -19.90 3.35 -34.43
C LYS A 203 -20.14 3.91 -35.83
N ARG A 204 -19.12 4.51 -36.48
CA ARG A 204 -19.21 4.95 -37.88
C ARG A 204 -19.34 3.76 -38.80
N ALA A 205 -18.55 2.69 -38.62
CA ALA A 205 -18.66 1.47 -39.41
C ALA A 205 -20.07 0.89 -39.37
N VAL A 206 -20.65 0.72 -38.16
CA VAL A 206 -22.04 0.26 -38.00
C VAL A 206 -23.05 1.17 -38.73
N LYS A 207 -22.85 2.48 -38.68
CA LYS A 207 -23.73 3.44 -39.38
C LYS A 207 -23.61 3.33 -40.90
N THR A 208 -22.40 3.19 -41.44
CA THR A 208 -22.15 3.01 -42.89
C THR A 208 -22.77 1.69 -43.41
N ILE A 209 -22.56 0.59 -42.67
CA ILE A 209 -23.18 -0.70 -43.01
C ILE A 209 -24.71 -0.63 -42.95
N GLY A 210 -25.26 0.03 -41.92
CA GLY A 210 -26.70 0.24 -41.80
C GLY A 210 -27.29 1.07 -42.94
N ALA A 211 -26.59 2.12 -43.40
CA ALA A 211 -26.99 2.92 -44.56
C ALA A 211 -26.98 2.08 -45.86
N ALA A 212 -25.92 1.28 -46.07
CA ALA A 212 -25.83 0.39 -47.22
C ALA A 212 -26.94 -0.69 -47.20
N ALA A 213 -27.28 -1.22 -46.04
CA ALA A 213 -28.41 -2.16 -45.91
C ALA A 213 -29.77 -1.49 -46.16
N ALA A 214 -29.89 -0.17 -46.02
CA ALA A 214 -31.08 0.59 -46.37
C ALA A 214 -31.12 1.08 -47.84
N GLY A 215 -30.10 0.69 -48.64
CA GLY A 215 -30.02 1.03 -50.08
C GLY A 215 -29.23 2.32 -50.35
N ASP A 216 -28.65 2.96 -49.35
CA ASP A 216 -27.77 4.12 -49.54
C ASP A 216 -26.32 3.68 -49.64
N TYR A 217 -25.85 3.45 -50.86
CA TYR A 217 -24.50 3.05 -51.17
C TYR A 217 -23.53 4.24 -51.37
N THR A 218 -23.96 5.45 -51.13
CA THR A 218 -23.13 6.67 -51.31
C THR A 218 -22.28 6.95 -50.07
N VAL A 219 -22.70 6.50 -48.90
CA VAL A 219 -22.02 6.72 -47.64
C VAL A 219 -20.69 5.95 -47.60
N ARG A 220 -19.61 6.66 -47.25
CA ARG A 220 -18.27 6.09 -47.12
C ARG A 220 -17.74 6.23 -45.69
N MET A 221 -17.00 5.23 -45.25
CA MET A 221 -16.27 5.29 -43.99
C MET A 221 -14.94 6.02 -44.19
N PRO A 222 -14.58 7.02 -43.34
CA PRO A 222 -13.25 7.68 -43.44
C PRO A 222 -12.11 6.70 -43.09
N GLU A 223 -11.14 6.59 -43.95
CA GLU A 223 -9.94 5.74 -43.76
C GLU A 223 -8.91 6.44 -42.88
N LYS A 224 -9.26 6.69 -41.60
CA LYS A 224 -8.43 7.37 -40.60
C LYS A 224 -8.31 6.51 -39.34
N GLY A 225 -7.14 6.60 -38.66
CA GLY A 225 -6.88 5.90 -37.42
C GLY A 225 -5.75 4.86 -37.54
N SER A 226 -5.80 3.82 -36.68
CA SER A 226 -4.81 2.74 -36.73
C SER A 226 -4.85 1.94 -38.04
N SER A 227 -3.82 1.13 -38.29
CA SER A 227 -3.72 0.29 -39.49
C SER A 227 -4.97 -0.59 -39.66
N GLU A 228 -5.40 -1.23 -38.58
CA GLU A 228 -6.55 -2.13 -38.55
C GLU A 228 -7.88 -1.40 -38.86
N LEU A 229 -8.02 -0.18 -38.34
CA LEU A 229 -9.20 0.66 -38.62
C LEU A 229 -9.23 1.16 -40.07
N LYS A 230 -8.08 1.47 -40.65
CA LYS A 230 -7.97 1.82 -42.07
C LYS A 230 -8.35 0.65 -42.97
N THR A 231 -7.81 -0.55 -42.67
CA THR A 231 -8.15 -1.78 -43.39
C THR A 231 -9.64 -2.10 -43.31
N LEU A 232 -10.23 -1.97 -42.12
CA LEU A 232 -11.67 -2.16 -41.93
C LEU A 232 -12.50 -1.13 -42.72
N ALA A 233 -12.10 0.15 -42.70
CA ALA A 233 -12.78 1.21 -43.45
C ALA A 233 -12.70 0.96 -44.96
N HIS A 234 -11.53 0.58 -45.45
CA HIS A 234 -11.31 0.22 -46.84
C HIS A 234 -12.19 -0.97 -47.28
N SER A 235 -12.20 -2.06 -46.53
CA SER A 235 -13.02 -3.25 -46.83
C SER A 235 -14.52 -2.92 -46.83
N ILE A 236 -15.01 -2.09 -45.93
CA ILE A 236 -16.41 -1.63 -45.88
C ILE A 236 -16.71 -0.80 -47.13
N ASN A 237 -15.80 0.12 -47.51
CA ASN A 237 -15.98 0.98 -48.67
C ASN A 237 -16.00 0.14 -50.00
N GLU A 238 -15.09 -0.84 -50.12
CA GLU A 238 -15.06 -1.75 -51.28
C GLU A 238 -16.33 -2.62 -51.38
N MET A 239 -16.77 -3.16 -50.23
CA MET A 239 -17.99 -3.95 -50.17
C MET A 239 -19.21 -3.11 -50.65
N THR A 240 -19.32 -1.86 -50.11
CA THR A 240 -20.42 -0.97 -50.49
C THR A 240 -20.39 -0.57 -51.97
N ALA A 241 -19.18 -0.35 -52.54
CA ALA A 241 -19.00 -0.05 -53.96
C ALA A 241 -19.41 -1.25 -54.83
N SER A 242 -19.01 -2.47 -54.48
CA SER A 242 -19.36 -3.69 -55.20
C SER A 242 -20.84 -3.99 -55.20
N ILE A 243 -21.51 -3.70 -54.08
CA ILE A 243 -23.00 -3.86 -54.02
C ILE A 243 -23.67 -2.84 -54.92
N ASN A 244 -23.23 -1.57 -54.90
CA ASN A 244 -23.78 -0.50 -55.75
C ASN A 244 -23.65 -0.89 -57.24
N GLU A 245 -22.47 -1.34 -57.69
CA GLU A 245 -22.23 -1.74 -59.07
C GLU A 245 -23.13 -2.90 -59.47
N ARG A 246 -23.36 -3.89 -58.62
CA ARG A 246 -24.27 -4.99 -58.88
C ARG A 246 -25.73 -4.54 -59.00
N GLU A 247 -26.14 -3.64 -58.12
CA GLU A 247 -27.52 -3.09 -58.17
C GLU A 247 -27.76 -2.27 -59.44
N GLU A 248 -26.80 -1.43 -59.87
CA GLU A 248 -26.87 -0.70 -61.13
C GLU A 248 -26.95 -1.66 -62.35
N LYS A 249 -26.18 -2.72 -62.37
CA LYS A 249 -26.25 -3.74 -63.41
C LYS A 249 -27.62 -4.43 -63.44
N LEU A 250 -28.17 -4.78 -62.29
CA LEU A 250 -29.51 -5.38 -62.18
C LEU A 250 -30.61 -4.43 -62.67
N ARG A 251 -30.51 -3.15 -62.30
CA ARG A 251 -31.43 -2.12 -62.79
C ARG A 251 -31.37 -1.99 -64.31
N GLY A 252 -30.16 -1.91 -64.87
CA GLY A 252 -29.98 -1.85 -66.34
C GLY A 252 -30.58 -3.03 -67.07
N ILE A 253 -30.40 -4.27 -66.53
CA ILE A 253 -31.00 -5.50 -67.06
C ILE A 253 -32.54 -5.43 -66.98
N ALA A 254 -33.08 -4.99 -65.85
CA ALA A 254 -34.52 -4.85 -65.64
C ALA A 254 -35.16 -3.83 -66.62
N GLU A 255 -34.48 -2.67 -66.78
CA GLU A 255 -34.94 -1.66 -67.77
C GLU A 255 -34.84 -2.15 -69.20
N SER A 256 -33.80 -2.85 -69.59
CA SER A 256 -33.65 -3.46 -70.91
C SER A 256 -34.74 -4.49 -71.17
N ARG A 257 -35.05 -5.36 -70.20
CA ARG A 257 -36.16 -6.32 -70.29
C ARG A 257 -37.50 -5.64 -70.43
N LYS A 258 -37.75 -4.55 -69.72
CA LYS A 258 -38.99 -3.75 -69.83
C LYS A 258 -39.12 -3.16 -71.21
N ARG A 259 -38.08 -2.49 -71.74
CA ARG A 259 -38.07 -1.93 -73.08
C ARG A 259 -38.33 -2.99 -74.16
N PHE A 260 -37.72 -4.18 -74.01
CA PHE A 260 -37.94 -5.29 -74.91
C PHE A 260 -39.40 -5.78 -74.90
N ALA A 261 -39.97 -5.94 -73.68
CA ALA A 261 -41.37 -6.32 -73.51
C ALA A 261 -42.35 -5.28 -74.10
N ASP A 262 -42.07 -3.98 -73.86
CA ASP A 262 -42.87 -2.86 -74.40
C ASP A 262 -42.77 -2.83 -75.91
N ALA A 263 -41.61 -3.09 -76.54
CA ALA A 263 -41.44 -3.18 -77.98
C ALA A 263 -42.21 -4.32 -78.60
N MET A 264 -42.14 -5.53 -77.97
CA MET A 264 -42.92 -6.70 -78.44
C MET A 264 -44.44 -6.50 -78.35
N ALA A 265 -44.90 -5.76 -77.29
CA ALA A 265 -46.31 -5.46 -77.15
C ALA A 265 -46.82 -4.44 -78.16
N HIS A 266 -45.90 -3.65 -78.77
CA HIS A 266 -46.30 -2.65 -79.84
C HIS A 266 -46.33 -3.27 -81.24
N GLU A 267 -45.60 -4.43 -81.42
CA GLU A 267 -45.56 -5.10 -82.73
C GLU A 267 -46.69 -6.17 -82.93
N MET A 268 -47.39 -6.49 -81.81
CA MET A 268 -48.61 -7.33 -81.89
C MET A 268 -49.89 -6.47 -82.01
#